data_75f27a62d9029f21cfd1b817831cf354
#
_entry.id   75f27a62d9029f21cfd1b817831cf354
#
_cell.length_a   1.000
_cell.length_b   1.000
_cell.length_c   1.000
_cell.angle_alpha   90.00
_cell.angle_beta   90.00
_cell.angle_gamma   90.00
#
_symmetry.space_group_name_H-M   'P 1'
#
loop_
_entity.id
_entity.type
_entity.pdbx_description
1 polymer ?
#
loop_
_entity_poly.entity_id
_entity_poly.type
_entity_poly.pdbx_seq_one_letter_code
_entity_poly.pdbx_strand_id
1 'polypeptide(L)'
;MFEYLGTVLTAVDPGFDVLRYLTVRTIGGTLTALVISILLGPTIINFLKSMQFEQFVREDGPKSHYKKTGTPTMGGLLILSSLTISTLLWADLGNRYIWVVLGVTIGFALIGFFDDYLKIRKKSSDGLTSMQKIIFQSIIALISMTYLYYSAEIMPETSFIVPFFKDLILPMSPFIFIFTGMFVLIGSSNAVNLTDGLDGLAILPTVLIGGALGLIAYAMGNQLIADYLFLPHLPLSGELIVFCGALIGSGIGFLWYNTYPAQVFMGDIGSLTLGAILGIIAIILRHELVFAIMAGVFVVETLSVAIQVISYKTRGKRVFLMAPIHHHYELKGWAEPKIIVRFWIVTLVLILIALATLKLR
;
A
#
# COMPACT_ATOMS: atom_id res chain seq x y z
N MET A 1 -0.34 6.71 -21.51
CA MET A 1 -0.13 7.81 -22.48
C MET A 1 1.19 7.63 -23.25
N PHE A 2 2.34 7.50 -22.60
CA PHE A 2 3.64 7.32 -23.29
C PHE A 2 3.73 6.01 -24.08
N GLU A 3 3.06 4.95 -23.64
CA GLU A 3 2.93 3.72 -24.43
C GLU A 3 2.24 3.97 -25.77
N TYR A 4 1.12 4.68 -25.78
CA TYR A 4 0.41 5.08 -26.99
C TYR A 4 1.24 6.03 -27.87
N LEU A 5 1.92 7.00 -27.26
CA LEU A 5 2.85 7.87 -28.00
C LEU A 5 3.99 7.08 -28.62
N GLY A 6 4.56 6.11 -27.92
CA GLY A 6 5.56 5.18 -28.48
C GLY A 6 5.04 4.50 -29.75
N THR A 7 3.81 3.96 -29.71
CA THR A 7 3.21 3.30 -30.87
C THR A 7 3.06 4.24 -32.07
N VAL A 8 2.62 5.49 -31.84
CA VAL A 8 2.44 6.49 -32.91
C VAL A 8 3.79 6.99 -33.42
N LEU A 9 4.73 7.30 -32.54
CA LEU A 9 6.02 7.89 -32.90
C LEU A 9 6.99 6.88 -33.52
N THR A 10 6.84 5.59 -33.27
CA THR A 10 7.63 4.53 -33.94
C THR A 10 7.41 4.53 -35.48
N ALA A 11 6.27 5.04 -35.95
CA ALA A 11 6.04 5.24 -37.37
C ALA A 11 6.92 6.36 -38.00
N VAL A 12 7.42 7.28 -37.14
CA VAL A 12 8.30 8.39 -37.56
C VAL A 12 9.77 8.00 -37.38
N ASP A 13 10.13 7.43 -36.22
CA ASP A 13 11.47 6.95 -35.91
C ASP A 13 11.41 5.68 -35.06
N PRO A 14 12.01 4.56 -35.47
CA PRO A 14 12.05 3.31 -34.71
C PRO A 14 12.63 3.44 -33.31
N GLY A 15 13.46 4.48 -33.04
CA GLY A 15 14.01 4.73 -31.70
C GLY A 15 12.96 4.97 -30.62
N PHE A 16 11.76 5.45 -30.99
CA PHE A 16 10.66 5.65 -30.04
C PHE A 16 10.00 4.36 -29.55
N ASP A 17 10.33 3.20 -30.14
CA ASP A 17 9.84 1.89 -29.66
C ASP A 17 10.29 1.62 -28.20
N VAL A 18 11.36 2.29 -27.76
CA VAL A 18 11.84 2.24 -26.37
C VAL A 18 10.76 2.62 -25.35
N LEU A 19 9.81 3.49 -25.69
CA LEU A 19 8.68 3.88 -24.83
C LEU A 19 7.64 2.78 -24.61
N ARG A 20 7.69 1.71 -25.40
CA ARG A 20 6.80 0.55 -25.27
C ARG A 20 7.37 -0.51 -24.32
N TYR A 21 8.68 -0.50 -24.08
CA TYR A 21 9.30 -1.47 -23.18
C TYR A 21 8.83 -1.27 -21.74
N LEU A 22 8.33 -2.35 -21.15
CA LEU A 22 7.79 -2.36 -19.79
C LEU A 22 8.80 -1.86 -18.76
N THR A 23 10.08 -2.23 -18.90
CA THR A 23 11.18 -1.78 -18.03
C THR A 23 11.39 -0.27 -18.10
N VAL A 24 11.37 0.30 -19.30
CA VAL A 24 11.53 1.75 -19.51
C VAL A 24 10.35 2.50 -18.92
N ARG A 25 9.12 2.01 -19.13
CA ARG A 25 7.91 2.61 -18.54
C ARG A 25 7.90 2.52 -17.02
N THR A 26 8.38 1.42 -16.45
CA THR A 26 8.52 1.27 -14.99
C THR A 26 9.52 2.28 -14.42
N ILE A 27 10.72 2.38 -15.00
CA ILE A 27 11.75 3.33 -14.55
C ILE A 27 11.26 4.76 -14.76
N GLY A 28 10.70 5.07 -15.93
CA GLY A 28 10.12 6.38 -16.24
C GLY A 28 9.01 6.77 -15.27
N GLY A 29 8.11 5.83 -14.96
CA GLY A 29 7.06 5.99 -13.96
C GLY A 29 7.61 6.26 -12.56
N THR A 30 8.61 5.51 -12.14
CA THR A 30 9.28 5.71 -10.83
C THR A 30 9.91 7.09 -10.73
N LEU A 31 10.70 7.47 -11.73
CA LEU A 31 11.38 8.77 -11.74
C LEU A 31 10.40 9.94 -11.82
N THR A 32 9.35 9.81 -12.64
CA THR A 32 8.31 10.84 -12.76
C THR A 32 7.58 11.03 -11.43
N ALA A 33 7.16 9.95 -10.77
CA ALA A 33 6.50 10.03 -9.47
C ALA A 33 7.42 10.65 -8.41
N LEU A 34 8.69 10.26 -8.37
CA LEU A 34 9.69 10.79 -7.45
C LEU A 34 9.88 12.30 -7.65
N VAL A 35 10.11 12.72 -8.90
CA VAL A 35 10.32 14.14 -9.24
C VAL A 35 9.09 14.98 -8.90
N ILE A 36 7.89 14.51 -9.27
CA ILE A 36 6.63 15.20 -8.93
C ILE A 36 6.51 15.32 -7.41
N SER A 37 6.77 14.25 -6.65
CA SER A 37 6.65 14.26 -5.20
C SER A 37 7.64 15.25 -4.56
N ILE A 38 8.91 15.26 -5.01
CA ILE A 38 9.91 16.21 -4.48
C ILE A 38 9.56 17.65 -4.84
N LEU A 39 9.16 17.93 -6.08
CA LEU A 39 8.86 19.30 -6.51
C LEU A 39 7.56 19.84 -5.92
N LEU A 40 6.51 19.03 -5.81
CA LEU A 40 5.23 19.45 -5.25
C LEU A 40 5.21 19.44 -3.71
N GLY A 41 6.14 18.72 -3.07
CA GLY A 41 6.18 18.57 -1.62
C GLY A 41 6.12 19.90 -0.86
N PRO A 42 7.01 20.87 -1.09
CA PRO A 42 6.97 22.17 -0.41
C PRO A 42 5.66 22.92 -0.62
N THR A 43 5.09 22.87 -1.83
CA THR A 43 3.83 23.53 -2.16
C THR A 43 2.67 22.93 -1.39
N ILE A 44 2.55 21.59 -1.38
CA ILE A 44 1.48 20.87 -0.66
C ILE A 44 1.65 21.06 0.85
N ILE A 45 2.86 20.95 1.40
CA ILE A 45 3.12 21.16 2.84
C ILE A 45 2.71 22.58 3.25
N ASN A 46 3.08 23.59 2.47
CA ASN A 46 2.69 24.97 2.76
C ASN A 46 1.19 25.19 2.64
N PHE A 47 0.53 24.57 1.66
CA PHE A 47 -0.92 24.59 1.52
C PHE A 47 -1.60 23.96 2.76
N LEU A 48 -1.17 22.78 3.20
CA LEU A 48 -1.71 22.11 4.38
C LEU A 48 -1.52 22.96 5.66
N LYS A 49 -0.36 23.60 5.82
CA LYS A 49 -0.10 24.54 6.92
C LYS A 49 -1.03 25.76 6.86
N SER A 50 -1.23 26.37 5.69
CA SER A 50 -2.09 27.54 5.53
C SER A 50 -3.56 27.23 5.86
N MET A 51 -4.00 25.98 5.64
CA MET A 51 -5.33 25.51 5.98
C MET A 51 -5.47 25.06 7.44
N GLN A 52 -4.38 25.18 8.26
CA GLN A 52 -4.32 24.70 9.64
C GLN A 52 -4.67 23.20 9.78
N PHE A 53 -4.25 22.40 8.82
CA PHE A 53 -4.45 20.96 8.81
C PHE A 53 -3.41 20.28 9.71
N GLU A 54 -3.48 20.58 11.02
CA GLU A 54 -2.58 20.05 12.03
C GLU A 54 -3.15 18.80 12.67
N GLN A 55 -2.26 17.87 13.03
CA GLN A 55 -2.67 16.65 13.74
C GLN A 55 -2.98 16.97 15.20
N PHE A 56 -4.15 16.55 15.68
CA PHE A 56 -4.49 16.58 17.11
C PHE A 56 -3.84 15.38 17.79
N VAL A 57 -2.89 15.65 18.69
CA VAL A 57 -2.22 14.61 19.47
C VAL A 57 -3.19 14.10 20.54
N ARG A 58 -3.35 12.77 20.60
CA ARG A 58 -4.19 12.14 21.64
C ARG A 58 -3.56 12.32 23.02
N GLU A 59 -4.38 12.66 24.03
CA GLU A 59 -3.93 12.84 25.41
C GLU A 59 -3.37 11.54 26.02
N ASP A 60 -3.85 10.38 25.57
CA ASP A 60 -3.43 9.05 26.02
C ASP A 60 -2.13 8.54 25.39
N GLY A 61 -1.51 9.31 24.48
CA GLY A 61 -0.29 8.93 23.74
C GLY A 61 1.01 9.15 24.52
N PRO A 62 2.16 8.66 24.00
CA PRO A 62 3.48 8.94 24.58
C PRO A 62 3.76 10.45 24.63
N LYS A 63 4.34 10.92 25.76
CA LYS A 63 4.64 12.36 25.95
C LYS A 63 5.60 12.95 24.90
N SER A 64 6.39 12.12 24.24
CA SER A 64 7.26 12.49 23.11
C SER A 64 6.49 13.11 21.95
N HIS A 65 5.23 12.72 21.74
CA HIS A 65 4.39 13.17 20.63
C HIS A 65 3.90 14.63 20.79
N TYR A 66 3.90 15.18 22.00
CA TYR A 66 3.56 16.61 22.18
C TYR A 66 4.52 17.56 21.47
N LYS A 67 5.77 17.14 21.22
CA LYS A 67 6.74 17.93 20.44
C LYS A 67 6.42 18.01 18.94
N LYS A 68 5.52 17.14 18.46
CA LYS A 68 5.10 17.06 17.05
C LYS A 68 3.86 17.91 16.76
N THR A 69 3.33 18.62 17.76
CA THR A 69 2.19 19.55 17.58
C THR A 69 2.55 20.62 16.56
N GLY A 70 1.64 20.90 15.63
CA GLY A 70 1.87 21.86 14.53
C GLY A 70 2.43 21.26 13.24
N THR A 71 2.77 19.95 13.23
CA THR A 71 3.12 19.28 11.98
C THR A 71 1.84 19.01 11.16
N PRO A 72 1.77 19.42 9.88
CA PRO A 72 0.59 19.20 9.06
C PRO A 72 0.36 17.72 8.80
N THR A 73 -0.91 17.32 8.74
CA THR A 73 -1.38 16.00 8.33
C THR A 73 -1.94 16.01 6.90
N MET A 74 -2.42 14.87 6.41
CA MET A 74 -2.91 14.65 5.04
C MET A 74 -1.81 14.69 3.95
N GLY A 75 -0.57 14.43 4.31
CA GLY A 75 0.54 14.29 3.35
C GLY A 75 0.35 13.17 2.32
N GLY A 76 -0.57 12.25 2.57
CA GLY A 76 -1.02 11.26 1.58
C GLY A 76 -1.49 11.86 0.26
N LEU A 77 -1.95 13.14 0.24
CA LEU A 77 -2.26 13.87 -0.99
C LEU A 77 -1.05 13.96 -1.93
N LEU A 78 0.15 14.13 -1.38
CA LEU A 78 1.38 14.16 -2.16
C LEU A 78 1.67 12.81 -2.81
N ILE A 79 1.52 11.73 -2.05
CA ILE A 79 1.71 10.36 -2.56
C ILE A 79 0.71 10.10 -3.69
N LEU A 80 -0.57 10.34 -3.44
CA LEU A 80 -1.64 10.01 -4.36
C LEU A 80 -1.59 10.83 -5.66
N SER A 81 -1.27 12.11 -5.57
CA SER A 81 -1.13 12.95 -6.76
C SER A 81 0.05 12.48 -7.63
N SER A 82 1.22 12.27 -7.07
CA SER A 82 2.41 11.82 -7.81
C SER A 82 2.24 10.41 -8.37
N LEU A 83 1.67 9.47 -7.59
CA LEU A 83 1.35 8.12 -8.01
C LEU A 83 0.36 8.11 -9.19
N THR A 84 -0.78 8.81 -9.03
CA THR A 84 -1.84 8.80 -10.04
C THR A 84 -1.39 9.44 -11.35
N ILE A 85 -0.76 10.63 -11.29
CA ILE A 85 -0.24 11.31 -12.47
C ILE A 85 0.77 10.43 -13.20
N SER A 86 1.73 9.86 -12.46
CA SER A 86 2.75 9.00 -13.05
C SER A 86 2.15 7.74 -13.69
N THR A 87 1.18 7.09 -13.01
CA THR A 87 0.49 5.90 -13.55
C THR A 87 -0.24 6.24 -14.83
N LEU A 88 -1.02 7.34 -14.89
CA LEU A 88 -1.75 7.75 -16.08
C LEU A 88 -0.83 8.09 -17.26
N LEU A 89 0.38 8.58 -16.99
CA LEU A 89 1.38 8.88 -18.02
C LEU A 89 2.03 7.63 -18.59
N TRP A 90 2.44 6.68 -17.75
CA TRP A 90 3.31 5.59 -18.13
C TRP A 90 2.62 4.23 -18.28
N ALA A 91 1.54 3.96 -17.55
CA ALA A 91 0.85 2.68 -17.66
C ALA A 91 0.04 2.55 -18.96
N ASP A 92 -0.16 1.31 -19.37
CA ASP A 92 -1.12 0.95 -20.41
C ASP A 92 -2.55 1.06 -19.84
N LEU A 93 -3.26 2.08 -20.28
CA LEU A 93 -4.63 2.34 -19.86
C LEU A 93 -5.65 1.39 -20.53
N GLY A 94 -5.24 0.53 -21.44
CA GLY A 94 -6.06 -0.58 -21.96
C GLY A 94 -6.13 -1.75 -20.97
N ASN A 95 -5.22 -1.83 -20.02
CA ASN A 95 -5.17 -2.92 -19.04
C ASN A 95 -6.21 -2.73 -17.92
N ARG A 96 -7.13 -3.71 -17.76
CA ARG A 96 -8.18 -3.66 -16.73
C ARG A 96 -7.65 -3.59 -15.29
N TYR A 97 -6.50 -4.22 -14.99
CA TYR A 97 -5.94 -4.22 -13.64
C TYR A 97 -5.48 -2.85 -13.19
N ILE A 98 -4.97 -2.01 -14.12
CA ILE A 98 -4.60 -0.62 -13.82
C ILE A 98 -5.82 0.17 -13.34
N TRP A 99 -6.98 0.00 -13.97
CA TRP A 99 -8.21 0.68 -13.55
C TRP A 99 -8.74 0.17 -12.22
N VAL A 100 -8.63 -1.14 -11.95
CA VAL A 100 -9.01 -1.71 -10.65
C VAL A 100 -8.15 -1.13 -9.53
N VAL A 101 -6.82 -1.10 -9.72
CA VAL A 101 -5.91 -0.56 -8.71
C VAL A 101 -6.12 0.95 -8.52
N LEU A 102 -6.30 1.73 -9.59
CA LEU A 102 -6.61 3.15 -9.50
C LEU A 102 -7.98 3.39 -8.84
N GLY A 103 -9.00 2.59 -9.15
CA GLY A 103 -10.32 2.69 -8.55
C GLY A 103 -10.29 2.44 -7.05
N VAL A 104 -9.59 1.40 -6.60
CA VAL A 104 -9.36 1.11 -5.18
C VAL A 104 -8.55 2.24 -4.52
N THR A 105 -7.50 2.72 -5.18
CA THR A 105 -6.69 3.84 -4.70
C THR A 105 -7.55 5.08 -4.42
N ILE A 106 -8.34 5.51 -5.40
CA ILE A 106 -9.20 6.69 -5.27
C ILE A 106 -10.29 6.45 -4.21
N GLY A 107 -10.91 5.27 -4.21
CA GLY A 107 -11.98 4.94 -3.26
C GLY A 107 -11.50 4.99 -1.80
N PHE A 108 -10.36 4.35 -1.49
CA PHE A 108 -9.79 4.39 -0.14
C PHE A 108 -9.23 5.77 0.23
N ALA A 109 -8.68 6.50 -0.76
CA ALA A 109 -8.26 7.88 -0.57
C ALA A 109 -9.41 8.79 -0.16
N LEU A 110 -10.59 8.64 -0.75
CA LEU A 110 -11.77 9.40 -0.37
C LEU A 110 -12.20 9.09 1.07
N ILE A 111 -12.18 7.81 1.48
CA ILE A 111 -12.50 7.44 2.88
C ILE A 111 -11.53 8.14 3.83
N GLY A 112 -10.22 8.02 3.58
CA GLY A 112 -9.20 8.65 4.41
C GLY A 112 -9.29 10.18 4.40
N PHE A 113 -9.55 10.78 3.24
CA PHE A 113 -9.76 12.23 3.11
C PHE A 113 -10.93 12.71 3.98
N PHE A 114 -12.09 12.05 3.91
CA PHE A 114 -13.24 12.44 4.73
C PHE A 114 -12.98 12.23 6.22
N ASP A 115 -12.26 11.19 6.59
CA ASP A 115 -11.87 10.97 7.98
C ASP A 115 -10.98 12.09 8.52
N ASP A 116 -9.88 12.39 7.82
CA ASP A 116 -8.95 13.44 8.21
C ASP A 116 -9.62 14.83 8.18
N TYR A 117 -10.44 15.12 7.15
CA TYR A 117 -11.19 16.37 7.06
C TYR A 117 -12.14 16.58 8.24
N LEU A 118 -12.84 15.51 8.68
CA LEU A 118 -13.76 15.60 9.82
C LEU A 118 -13.00 15.84 11.13
N LYS A 119 -11.84 15.20 11.33
CA LYS A 119 -10.97 15.44 12.50
C LYS A 119 -10.55 16.91 12.58
N ILE A 120 -10.11 17.47 11.46
CA ILE A 120 -9.68 18.87 11.38
C ILE A 120 -10.84 19.81 11.64
N ARG A 121 -11.98 19.59 10.96
CA ARG A 121 -13.17 20.45 11.12
C ARG A 121 -13.73 20.45 12.54
N LYS A 122 -13.73 19.28 13.20
CA LYS A 122 -14.19 19.13 14.60
C LYS A 122 -13.16 19.54 15.62
N LYS A 123 -11.91 19.80 15.23
CA LYS A 123 -10.77 20.03 16.13
C LYS A 123 -10.65 18.94 17.19
N SER A 124 -10.84 17.69 16.79
CA SER A 124 -10.80 16.52 17.68
C SER A 124 -10.16 15.33 16.97
N SER A 125 -9.78 14.30 17.72
CA SER A 125 -9.32 13.02 17.15
C SER A 125 -10.46 12.19 16.52
N ASP A 126 -11.72 12.64 16.58
CA ASP A 126 -12.89 11.89 16.15
C ASP A 126 -13.26 12.21 14.70
N GLY A 127 -12.80 11.35 13.78
CA GLY A 127 -13.17 11.36 12.38
C GLY A 127 -14.49 10.64 12.10
N LEU A 128 -14.44 9.73 11.10
CA LEU A 128 -15.52 8.77 10.85
C LEU A 128 -15.56 7.72 11.96
N THR A 129 -16.74 7.23 12.30
CA THR A 129 -16.84 6.10 13.22
C THR A 129 -16.22 4.84 12.59
N SER A 130 -15.71 3.92 13.43
CA SER A 130 -15.11 2.67 12.94
C SER A 130 -16.10 1.88 12.05
N MET A 131 -17.40 1.90 12.38
CA MET A 131 -18.44 1.25 11.59
C MET A 131 -18.59 1.90 10.22
N GLN A 132 -18.60 3.24 10.14
CA GLN A 132 -18.68 3.95 8.86
C GLN A 132 -17.48 3.65 7.97
N LYS A 133 -16.26 3.64 8.54
CA LYS A 133 -15.05 3.26 7.79
C LYS A 133 -15.18 1.86 7.20
N ILE A 134 -15.54 0.87 8.02
CA ILE A 134 -15.68 -0.51 7.56
C ILE A 134 -16.78 -0.66 6.51
N ILE A 135 -17.91 0.03 6.64
CA ILE A 135 -18.99 -0.02 5.65
C ILE A 135 -18.49 0.51 4.30
N PHE A 136 -17.87 1.70 4.25
CA PHE A 136 -17.37 2.27 3.00
C PHE A 136 -16.24 1.41 2.39
N GLN A 137 -15.30 0.92 3.19
CA GLN A 137 -14.27 -0.01 2.74
C GLN A 137 -14.88 -1.31 2.17
N SER A 138 -15.94 -1.84 2.83
CA SER A 138 -16.62 -3.05 2.37
C SER A 138 -17.35 -2.85 1.05
N ILE A 139 -17.95 -1.70 0.81
CA ILE A 139 -18.60 -1.38 -0.47
C ILE A 139 -17.58 -1.37 -1.60
N ILE A 140 -16.45 -0.67 -1.43
CA ILE A 140 -15.40 -0.60 -2.45
C ILE A 140 -14.80 -2.00 -2.68
N ALA A 141 -14.53 -2.73 -1.61
CA ALA A 141 -13.99 -4.09 -1.67
C ALA A 141 -14.95 -5.03 -2.40
N LEU A 142 -16.24 -5.00 -2.07
CA LEU A 142 -17.27 -5.82 -2.72
C LEU A 142 -17.32 -5.55 -4.23
N ILE A 143 -17.36 -4.29 -4.64
CA ILE A 143 -17.38 -3.89 -6.05
C ILE A 143 -16.14 -4.40 -6.76
N SER A 144 -14.96 -4.16 -6.18
CA SER A 144 -13.68 -4.56 -6.79
C SER A 144 -13.54 -6.08 -6.89
N MET A 145 -13.90 -6.83 -5.85
CA MET A 145 -13.81 -8.29 -5.85
C MET A 145 -14.82 -8.92 -6.81
N THR A 146 -16.05 -8.39 -6.86
CA THR A 146 -17.07 -8.83 -7.81
C THR A 146 -16.60 -8.59 -9.25
N TYR A 147 -16.07 -7.41 -9.53
CA TYR A 147 -15.53 -7.11 -10.86
C TYR A 147 -14.38 -8.07 -11.24
N LEU A 148 -13.39 -8.26 -10.35
CA LEU A 148 -12.26 -9.17 -10.61
C LEU A 148 -12.70 -10.60 -10.87
N TYR A 149 -13.69 -11.11 -10.12
CA TYR A 149 -14.19 -12.46 -10.29
C TYR A 149 -14.87 -12.65 -11.65
N TYR A 150 -15.81 -11.76 -12.00
CA TYR A 150 -16.61 -11.92 -13.21
C TYR A 150 -15.92 -11.43 -14.49
N SER A 151 -14.85 -10.64 -14.38
CA SER A 151 -14.01 -10.26 -15.51
C SER A 151 -12.83 -11.19 -15.76
N ALA A 152 -12.69 -12.26 -14.94
CA ALA A 152 -11.62 -13.25 -15.10
C ALA A 152 -11.76 -14.02 -16.42
N GLU A 153 -10.66 -14.15 -17.15
CA GLU A 153 -10.62 -14.82 -18.45
C GLU A 153 -9.98 -16.21 -18.35
N ILE A 154 -9.14 -16.42 -17.34
CA ILE A 154 -8.42 -17.65 -17.12
C ILE A 154 -8.59 -18.15 -15.68
N MET A 155 -8.60 -19.49 -15.50
CA MET A 155 -8.82 -20.12 -14.21
C MET A 155 -7.89 -19.64 -13.09
N PRO A 156 -6.58 -19.41 -13.29
CA PRO A 156 -5.71 -18.96 -12.21
C PRO A 156 -6.13 -17.62 -11.57
N GLU A 157 -6.80 -16.73 -12.30
CA GLU A 157 -7.25 -15.43 -11.79
C GLU A 157 -8.25 -15.55 -10.64
N THR A 158 -9.01 -16.65 -10.58
CA THR A 158 -10.02 -16.93 -9.54
C THR A 158 -9.64 -18.07 -8.61
N SER A 159 -8.39 -18.52 -8.64
CA SER A 159 -7.92 -19.65 -7.84
C SER A 159 -7.11 -19.19 -6.64
N PHE A 160 -7.11 -19.96 -5.56
CA PHE A 160 -6.22 -19.76 -4.42
C PHE A 160 -4.93 -20.54 -4.65
N ILE A 161 -3.79 -19.85 -4.55
CA ILE A 161 -2.47 -20.42 -4.77
C ILE A 161 -1.80 -20.61 -3.41
N VAL A 162 -1.43 -21.86 -3.09
CA VAL A 162 -0.75 -22.17 -1.84
C VAL A 162 0.76 -22.15 -2.06
N PRO A 163 1.54 -21.27 -1.37
CA PRO A 163 2.99 -21.29 -1.45
C PRO A 163 3.53 -22.65 -1.01
N PHE A 164 4.69 -23.05 -1.54
CA PHE A 164 5.37 -24.34 -1.35
C PHE A 164 4.72 -25.57 -2.03
N PHE A 165 3.48 -25.50 -2.51
CA PHE A 165 2.78 -26.62 -3.17
C PHE A 165 2.46 -26.26 -4.61
N LYS A 166 3.28 -26.73 -5.57
CA LYS A 166 3.19 -26.38 -7.02
C LYS A 166 1.83 -26.68 -7.63
N ASP A 167 1.30 -27.84 -7.32
CA ASP A 167 0.09 -28.37 -7.96
C ASP A 167 -1.19 -28.01 -7.20
N LEU A 168 -1.06 -27.32 -6.06
CA LEU A 168 -2.20 -26.96 -5.23
C LEU A 168 -2.77 -25.58 -5.63
N ILE A 169 -3.42 -25.56 -6.78
CA ILE A 169 -4.21 -24.42 -7.27
C ILE A 169 -5.68 -24.76 -7.05
N LEU A 170 -6.32 -24.09 -6.10
CA LEU A 170 -7.69 -24.37 -5.68
C LEU A 170 -8.66 -23.36 -6.31
N PRO A 171 -9.51 -23.78 -7.29
CA PRO A 171 -10.55 -22.90 -7.81
C PRO A 171 -11.48 -22.44 -6.69
N MET A 172 -11.74 -21.14 -6.63
CA MET A 172 -12.61 -20.57 -5.61
C MET A 172 -14.00 -20.31 -6.17
N SER A 173 -15.03 -20.60 -5.37
CA SER A 173 -16.37 -20.13 -5.68
C SER A 173 -16.45 -18.59 -5.57
N PRO A 174 -17.42 -17.94 -6.24
CA PRO A 174 -17.58 -16.47 -6.18
C PRO A 174 -17.61 -15.96 -4.73
N PHE A 175 -18.38 -16.66 -3.87
CA PHE A 175 -18.52 -16.28 -2.47
C PHE A 175 -17.19 -16.34 -1.71
N ILE A 176 -16.42 -17.43 -1.87
CA ILE A 176 -15.12 -17.58 -1.18
C ILE A 176 -14.13 -16.53 -1.69
N PHE A 177 -14.06 -16.33 -3.01
CA PHE A 177 -13.18 -15.33 -3.61
C PHE A 177 -13.47 -13.91 -3.09
N ILE A 178 -14.75 -13.51 -3.16
CA ILE A 178 -15.16 -12.16 -2.73
C ILE A 178 -14.89 -11.98 -1.24
N PHE A 179 -15.27 -12.96 -0.40
CA PHE A 179 -15.07 -12.86 1.05
C PHE A 179 -13.59 -12.78 1.44
N THR A 180 -12.75 -13.66 0.88
CA THR A 180 -11.30 -13.66 1.18
C THR A 180 -10.62 -12.41 0.64
N GLY A 181 -10.97 -11.96 -0.58
CA GLY A 181 -10.44 -10.72 -1.14
C GLY A 181 -10.85 -9.49 -0.32
N MET A 182 -12.10 -9.40 0.12
CA MET A 182 -12.55 -8.33 1.03
C MET A 182 -11.75 -8.34 2.34
N PHE A 183 -11.54 -9.52 2.92
CA PHE A 183 -10.75 -9.67 4.15
C PHE A 183 -9.32 -9.17 3.97
N VAL A 184 -8.65 -9.55 2.89
CA VAL A 184 -7.27 -9.11 2.59
C VAL A 184 -7.23 -7.61 2.35
N LEU A 185 -8.13 -7.07 1.52
CA LEU A 185 -8.15 -5.65 1.15
C LEU A 185 -8.41 -4.74 2.36
N ILE A 186 -9.44 -5.04 3.15
CA ILE A 186 -9.80 -4.26 4.34
C ILE A 186 -8.75 -4.45 5.43
N GLY A 187 -8.29 -5.69 5.62
CA GLY A 187 -7.27 -6.03 6.61
C GLY A 187 -5.96 -5.29 6.37
N SER A 188 -5.44 -5.34 5.13
CA SER A 188 -4.19 -4.65 4.77
C SER A 188 -4.30 -3.13 4.90
N SER A 189 -5.43 -2.54 4.46
CA SER A 189 -5.70 -1.11 4.61
C SER A 189 -5.60 -0.65 6.06
N ASN A 190 -6.32 -1.33 6.95
CA ASN A 190 -6.33 -0.97 8.37
C ASN A 190 -5.00 -1.33 9.08
N ALA A 191 -4.30 -2.37 8.64
CA ALA A 191 -3.01 -2.75 9.20
C ALA A 191 -1.91 -1.70 8.96
N VAL A 192 -1.83 -1.18 7.74
CA VAL A 192 -0.91 -0.08 7.41
C VAL A 192 -1.30 1.19 8.19
N ASN A 193 -2.58 1.50 8.30
CA ASN A 193 -3.06 2.65 9.07
C ASN A 193 -2.70 2.54 10.56
N LEU A 194 -2.83 1.37 11.17
CA LEU A 194 -2.41 1.14 12.56
C LEU A 194 -0.89 1.25 12.76
N THR A 195 -0.11 0.98 11.72
CA THR A 195 1.36 1.05 11.76
C THR A 195 1.89 2.48 11.57
N ASP A 196 1.09 3.38 11.01
CA ASP A 196 1.48 4.77 10.72
C ASP A 196 1.45 5.65 11.98
N GLY A 197 2.16 5.22 13.03
CA GLY A 197 2.24 5.92 14.33
C GLY A 197 3.55 6.66 14.58
N LEU A 198 4.60 6.41 13.79
CA LEU A 198 5.93 7.05 13.89
C LEU A 198 6.39 7.59 12.54
N ASP A 199 7.24 8.64 12.58
CA ASP A 199 7.73 9.34 11.40
C ASP A 199 8.46 8.41 10.43
N GLY A 200 7.87 8.16 9.24
CA GLY A 200 8.45 7.29 8.21
C GLY A 200 8.33 5.79 8.47
N LEU A 201 7.68 5.35 9.56
CA LEU A 201 7.59 3.94 9.92
C LEU A 201 6.85 3.11 8.86
N ALA A 202 5.68 3.56 8.40
CA ALA A 202 4.81 2.80 7.50
C ALA A 202 5.22 2.93 6.03
N ILE A 203 5.77 4.07 5.62
CA ILE A 203 5.97 4.36 4.18
C ILE A 203 7.05 3.48 3.55
N LEU A 204 8.22 3.29 4.17
CA LEU A 204 9.28 2.49 3.55
C LEU A 204 8.93 0.99 3.49
N PRO A 205 8.38 0.34 4.52
CA PRO A 205 7.80 -1.00 4.38
C PRO A 205 6.82 -1.12 3.22
N THR A 206 5.91 -0.15 3.04
CA THR A 206 4.96 -0.13 1.92
C THR A 206 5.67 -0.08 0.57
N VAL A 207 6.67 0.78 0.42
CA VAL A 207 7.50 0.89 -0.80
C VAL A 207 8.22 -0.41 -1.10
N LEU A 208 8.83 -1.03 -0.10
CA LEU A 208 9.57 -2.29 -0.25
C LEU A 208 8.64 -3.45 -0.66
N ILE A 209 7.49 -3.58 -0.01
CA ILE A 209 6.48 -4.60 -0.32
C ILE A 209 5.88 -4.34 -1.72
N GLY A 210 5.56 -3.09 -2.05
CA GLY A 210 5.08 -2.71 -3.37
C GLY A 210 6.06 -3.05 -4.47
N GLY A 211 7.37 -2.84 -4.25
CA GLY A 211 8.43 -3.25 -5.16
C GLY A 211 8.51 -4.77 -5.33
N ALA A 212 8.41 -5.53 -4.25
CA ALA A 212 8.41 -6.99 -4.29
C ALA A 212 7.18 -7.55 -5.04
N LEU A 213 5.99 -7.00 -4.79
CA LEU A 213 4.77 -7.35 -5.53
C LEU A 213 4.90 -6.98 -7.02
N GLY A 214 5.55 -5.85 -7.34
CA GLY A 214 5.85 -5.47 -8.73
C GLY A 214 6.76 -6.49 -9.44
N LEU A 215 7.79 -7.02 -8.75
CA LEU A 215 8.63 -8.09 -9.28
C LEU A 215 7.84 -9.38 -9.52
N ILE A 216 6.93 -9.76 -8.62
CA ILE A 216 6.04 -10.91 -8.81
C ILE A 216 5.12 -10.66 -10.01
N ALA A 217 4.54 -9.47 -10.12
CA ALA A 217 3.69 -9.09 -11.25
C ALA A 217 4.42 -9.21 -12.58
N TYR A 218 5.66 -8.72 -12.66
CA TYR A 218 6.50 -8.86 -13.83
C TYR A 218 6.80 -10.32 -14.18
N ALA A 219 7.14 -11.12 -13.16
CA ALA A 219 7.44 -12.54 -13.34
C ALA A 219 6.23 -13.33 -13.87
N MET A 220 5.04 -13.08 -13.29
CA MET A 220 3.80 -13.74 -13.71
C MET A 220 3.27 -13.25 -15.05
N GLY A 221 3.59 -12.00 -15.45
CA GLY A 221 3.24 -11.45 -16.75
C GLY A 221 4.12 -11.94 -17.89
N ASN A 222 5.26 -12.57 -17.59
CA ASN A 222 6.20 -13.10 -18.58
C ASN A 222 6.17 -14.63 -18.57
N GLN A 223 5.75 -15.24 -19.70
CA GLN A 223 5.59 -16.70 -19.82
C GLN A 223 6.88 -17.46 -19.45
N LEU A 224 8.04 -17.03 -19.94
CA LEU A 224 9.31 -17.73 -19.70
C LEU A 224 9.71 -17.71 -18.22
N ILE A 225 9.50 -16.57 -17.56
CA ILE A 225 9.83 -16.43 -16.14
C ILE A 225 8.81 -17.16 -15.28
N ALA A 226 7.52 -17.08 -15.62
CA ALA A 226 6.46 -17.79 -14.93
C ALA A 226 6.71 -19.30 -14.97
N ASP A 227 7.00 -19.86 -16.14
CA ASP A 227 7.32 -21.28 -16.31
C ASP A 227 8.58 -21.69 -15.54
N TYR A 228 9.63 -20.86 -15.57
CA TYR A 228 10.86 -21.13 -14.82
C TYR A 228 10.63 -21.14 -13.29
N LEU A 229 9.76 -20.26 -12.78
CA LEU A 229 9.43 -20.16 -11.35
C LEU A 229 8.27 -21.07 -10.95
N PHE A 230 7.65 -21.77 -11.89
CA PHE A 230 6.43 -22.56 -11.69
C PHE A 230 5.24 -21.73 -11.17
N LEU A 231 5.19 -20.46 -11.57
CA LEU A 231 4.07 -19.57 -11.29
C LEU A 231 3.02 -19.68 -12.38
N PRO A 232 1.73 -19.47 -12.08
CA PRO A 232 0.73 -19.34 -13.13
C PRO A 232 1.01 -18.09 -13.97
N HIS A 233 0.96 -18.23 -15.30
CA HIS A 233 1.08 -17.10 -16.19
C HIS A 233 -0.20 -16.28 -16.19
N LEU A 234 -0.08 -15.00 -15.83
CA LEU A 234 -1.15 -13.99 -15.86
C LEU A 234 -0.75 -12.85 -16.82
N PRO A 235 -1.12 -12.91 -18.10
CA PRO A 235 -0.59 -12.00 -19.13
C PRO A 235 -0.74 -10.51 -18.81
N LEU A 236 -1.87 -10.12 -18.21
CA LEU A 236 -2.14 -8.71 -17.88
C LEU A 236 -1.42 -8.22 -16.61
N SER A 237 -0.92 -9.13 -15.77
CA SER A 237 -0.32 -8.75 -14.48
C SER A 237 1.00 -7.99 -14.62
N GLY A 238 1.74 -8.24 -15.70
CA GLY A 238 3.04 -7.59 -15.94
C GLY A 238 2.97 -6.06 -15.90
N GLU A 239 1.86 -5.49 -16.32
CA GLU A 239 1.66 -4.03 -16.33
C GLU A 239 1.63 -3.40 -14.93
N LEU A 240 1.25 -4.17 -13.92
CA LEU A 240 1.24 -3.70 -12.53
C LEU A 240 2.62 -3.26 -12.03
N ILE A 241 3.72 -3.72 -12.65
CA ILE A 241 5.07 -3.26 -12.27
C ILE A 241 5.24 -1.76 -12.53
N VAL A 242 4.59 -1.20 -13.55
CA VAL A 242 4.63 0.25 -13.84
C VAL A 242 3.94 1.03 -12.71
N PHE A 243 2.79 0.55 -12.26
CA PHE A 243 2.09 1.12 -11.11
C PHE A 243 2.93 0.98 -9.81
N CYS A 244 3.53 -0.18 -9.57
CA CYS A 244 4.43 -0.41 -8.43
C CYS A 244 5.66 0.51 -8.50
N GLY A 245 6.21 0.74 -9.70
CA GLY A 245 7.28 1.73 -9.92
C GLY A 245 6.85 3.14 -9.52
N ALA A 246 5.66 3.57 -9.95
CA ALA A 246 5.10 4.86 -9.53
C ALA A 246 4.86 4.92 -8.01
N LEU A 247 4.43 3.82 -7.39
CA LEU A 247 4.30 3.70 -5.92
C LEU A 247 5.65 3.87 -5.22
N ILE A 248 6.71 3.23 -5.72
CA ILE A 248 8.07 3.38 -5.19
C ILE A 248 8.51 4.83 -5.28
N GLY A 249 8.37 5.45 -6.45
CA GLY A 249 8.78 6.84 -6.67
C GLY A 249 8.04 7.83 -5.77
N SER A 250 6.71 7.71 -5.70
CA SER A 250 5.88 8.57 -4.85
C SER A 250 6.16 8.38 -3.36
N GLY A 251 6.34 7.13 -2.93
CA GLY A 251 6.62 6.79 -1.53
C GLY A 251 8.00 7.27 -1.07
N ILE A 252 9.05 7.08 -1.88
CA ILE A 252 10.40 7.61 -1.59
C ILE A 252 10.38 9.14 -1.58
N GLY A 253 9.69 9.76 -2.54
CA GLY A 253 9.56 11.22 -2.58
C GLY A 253 8.80 11.78 -1.38
N PHE A 254 7.77 11.08 -0.90
CA PHE A 254 7.10 11.43 0.35
C PHE A 254 8.01 11.23 1.58
N LEU A 255 8.76 10.13 1.63
CA LEU A 255 9.68 9.84 2.72
C LEU A 255 10.73 10.94 2.91
N TRP A 256 11.12 11.65 1.84
CA TRP A 256 12.01 12.81 1.92
C TRP A 256 11.52 13.86 2.92
N TYR A 257 10.20 14.02 3.05
CA TYR A 257 9.59 14.97 3.98
C TYR A 257 9.06 14.34 5.26
N ASN A 258 8.80 13.03 5.25
CA ASN A 258 8.20 12.29 6.37
C ASN A 258 9.25 11.59 7.24
N THR A 259 10.54 11.58 6.84
CA THR A 259 11.63 11.04 7.70
C THR A 259 11.75 11.82 9.00
N TYR A 260 12.19 11.14 10.07
CA TYR A 260 12.33 11.75 11.40
C TYR A 260 13.38 12.88 11.44
N PRO A 261 13.09 14.09 11.95
CA PRO A 261 11.76 14.55 12.39
C PRO A 261 10.89 14.97 11.20
N ALA A 262 9.64 14.49 11.14
CA ALA A 262 8.77 14.67 9.99
C ALA A 262 8.32 16.12 9.79
N GLN A 263 8.30 16.57 8.54
CA GLN A 263 7.75 17.87 8.12
C GLN A 263 6.27 17.80 7.78
N VAL A 264 5.76 16.59 7.53
CA VAL A 264 4.35 16.30 7.21
C VAL A 264 4.02 14.87 7.60
N PHE A 265 2.84 14.64 8.15
CA PHE A 265 2.30 13.30 8.43
C PHE A 265 1.44 12.80 7.27
N MET A 266 1.43 11.48 7.09
CA MET A 266 0.72 10.83 6.00
C MET A 266 -0.79 11.03 6.10
N GLY A 267 -1.37 10.84 7.29
CA GLY A 267 -2.80 10.86 7.56
C GLY A 267 -3.51 9.59 7.07
N ASP A 268 -4.79 9.48 7.42
CA ASP A 268 -5.63 8.34 7.02
C ASP A 268 -5.80 8.28 5.49
N ILE A 269 -5.77 9.44 4.81
CA ILE A 269 -5.80 9.50 3.34
C ILE A 269 -4.65 8.74 2.70
N GLY A 270 -3.45 8.76 3.28
CA GLY A 270 -2.30 8.02 2.77
C GLY A 270 -2.28 6.59 3.27
N SER A 271 -2.34 6.38 4.57
CA SER A 271 -2.11 5.08 5.19
C SER A 271 -3.17 4.03 4.85
N LEU A 272 -4.48 4.38 4.87
CA LEU A 272 -5.55 3.48 4.43
C LEU A 272 -5.40 3.10 2.96
N THR A 273 -5.05 4.08 2.13
CA THR A 273 -4.92 3.88 0.69
C THR A 273 -3.72 3.01 0.34
N LEU A 274 -2.57 3.25 0.95
CA LEU A 274 -1.36 2.46 0.70
C LEU A 274 -1.56 0.99 1.08
N GLY A 275 -2.19 0.72 2.22
CA GLY A 275 -2.53 -0.64 2.61
C GLY A 275 -3.51 -1.31 1.64
N ALA A 276 -4.51 -0.56 1.15
CA ALA A 276 -5.44 -1.06 0.14
C ALA A 276 -4.74 -1.35 -1.21
N ILE A 277 -3.81 -0.50 -1.64
CA ILE A 277 -2.99 -0.72 -2.84
C ILE A 277 -2.22 -2.04 -2.74
N LEU A 278 -1.53 -2.29 -1.63
CA LEU A 278 -0.79 -3.54 -1.45
C LEU A 278 -1.72 -4.75 -1.47
N GLY A 279 -2.86 -4.66 -0.77
CA GLY A 279 -3.86 -5.72 -0.72
C GLY A 279 -4.45 -6.05 -2.08
N ILE A 280 -4.87 -5.05 -2.86
CA ILE A 280 -5.48 -5.30 -4.18
C ILE A 280 -4.48 -5.89 -5.18
N ILE A 281 -3.22 -5.45 -5.15
CA ILE A 281 -2.17 -6.03 -6.01
C ILE A 281 -1.94 -7.50 -5.62
N ALA A 282 -1.83 -7.81 -4.33
CA ALA A 282 -1.66 -9.19 -3.86
C ALA A 282 -2.82 -10.09 -4.28
N ILE A 283 -4.06 -9.57 -4.25
CA ILE A 283 -5.27 -10.30 -4.70
C ILE A 283 -5.24 -10.53 -6.21
N ILE A 284 -4.91 -9.54 -7.03
CA ILE A 284 -4.79 -9.70 -8.49
C ILE A 284 -3.74 -10.75 -8.83
N LEU A 285 -2.62 -10.77 -8.11
CA LEU A 285 -1.53 -11.74 -8.30
C LEU A 285 -1.81 -13.10 -7.68
N ARG A 286 -2.92 -13.27 -6.93
CA ARG A 286 -3.25 -14.51 -6.19
C ARG A 286 -2.15 -14.94 -5.21
N HIS A 287 -1.41 -13.98 -4.66
CA HIS A 287 -0.29 -14.20 -3.75
C HIS A 287 -0.58 -13.67 -2.33
N GLU A 288 -1.81 -13.85 -1.85
CA GLU A 288 -2.29 -13.33 -0.56
C GLU A 288 -1.47 -13.86 0.63
N LEU A 289 -1.10 -15.16 0.60
CA LEU A 289 -0.28 -15.75 1.66
C LEU A 289 1.16 -15.27 1.62
N VAL A 290 1.74 -15.13 0.43
CA VAL A 290 3.08 -14.57 0.24
C VAL A 290 3.10 -13.10 0.70
N PHE A 291 2.07 -12.35 0.36
CA PHE A 291 1.87 -10.98 0.83
C PHE A 291 1.76 -10.91 2.36
N ALA A 292 1.04 -11.82 3.01
CA ALA A 292 0.94 -11.87 4.47
C ALA A 292 2.32 -12.04 5.15
N ILE A 293 3.24 -12.81 4.53
CA ILE A 293 4.63 -12.93 5.01
C ILE A 293 5.37 -11.60 4.81
N MET A 294 5.32 -11.01 3.62
CA MET A 294 5.96 -9.72 3.32
C MET A 294 5.47 -8.61 4.26
N ALA A 295 4.15 -8.59 4.50
CA ALA A 295 3.47 -7.63 5.36
C ALA A 295 3.53 -7.99 6.85
N GLY A 296 4.39 -8.93 7.26
CA GLY A 296 4.42 -9.47 8.63
C GLY A 296 4.60 -8.39 9.72
N VAL A 297 5.28 -7.29 9.44
CA VAL A 297 5.35 -6.14 10.36
C VAL A 297 3.96 -5.55 10.57
N PHE A 298 3.20 -5.28 9.52
CA PHE A 298 1.82 -4.76 9.60
C PHE A 298 0.88 -5.75 10.29
N VAL A 299 1.07 -7.05 10.02
CA VAL A 299 0.31 -8.13 10.69
C VAL A 299 0.58 -8.15 12.19
N VAL A 300 1.85 -8.09 12.62
CA VAL A 300 2.23 -8.08 14.04
C VAL A 300 1.71 -6.84 14.75
N GLU A 301 1.77 -5.66 14.12
CA GLU A 301 1.19 -4.43 14.65
C GLU A 301 -0.31 -4.61 14.92
N THR A 302 -1.05 -5.08 13.93
CA THR A 302 -2.50 -5.31 14.04
C THR A 302 -2.84 -6.37 15.09
N LEU A 303 -2.13 -7.50 15.09
CA LEU A 303 -2.31 -8.55 16.08
C LEU A 303 -2.02 -8.08 17.49
N SER A 304 -1.02 -7.22 17.69
CA SER A 304 -0.72 -6.64 19.00
C SER A 304 -1.90 -5.84 19.56
N VAL A 305 -2.61 -5.09 18.70
CA VAL A 305 -3.84 -4.36 19.09
C VAL A 305 -4.95 -5.34 19.42
N ALA A 306 -5.19 -6.34 18.58
CA ALA A 306 -6.23 -7.33 18.79
C ALA A 306 -6.02 -8.10 20.11
N ILE A 307 -4.80 -8.58 20.37
CA ILE A 307 -4.43 -9.28 21.60
C ILE A 307 -4.61 -8.37 22.82
N GLN A 308 -4.18 -7.12 22.74
CA GLN A 308 -4.33 -6.15 23.82
C GLN A 308 -5.81 -5.91 24.18
N VAL A 309 -6.65 -5.68 23.15
CA VAL A 309 -8.08 -5.41 23.34
C VAL A 309 -8.79 -6.63 23.92
N ILE A 310 -8.52 -7.84 23.38
CA ILE A 310 -9.10 -9.09 23.88
C ILE A 310 -8.70 -9.33 25.35
N SER A 311 -7.39 -9.22 25.67
CA SER A 311 -6.91 -9.43 27.02
C SER A 311 -7.48 -8.42 28.01
N TYR A 312 -7.57 -7.14 27.62
CA TYR A 312 -8.14 -6.12 28.48
C TYR A 312 -9.64 -6.33 28.73
N LYS A 313 -10.41 -6.68 27.69
CA LYS A 313 -11.86 -6.95 27.84
C LYS A 313 -12.16 -8.23 28.63
N THR A 314 -11.32 -9.26 28.50
CA THR A 314 -11.57 -10.57 29.15
C THR A 314 -10.95 -10.70 30.54
N ARG A 315 -9.77 -10.09 30.76
CA ARG A 315 -8.96 -10.29 31.98
C ARG A 315 -8.69 -9.00 32.76
N GLY A 316 -9.06 -7.82 32.24
CA GLY A 316 -8.74 -6.52 32.82
C GLY A 316 -7.23 -6.19 32.87
N LYS A 317 -6.39 -6.96 32.12
CA LYS A 317 -4.93 -6.82 32.16
C LYS A 317 -4.37 -6.50 30.78
N ARG A 318 -3.38 -5.61 30.75
CA ARG A 318 -2.61 -5.31 29.53
C ARG A 318 -1.55 -6.39 29.30
N VAL A 319 -1.39 -6.84 28.04
CA VAL A 319 -0.29 -7.73 27.61
C VAL A 319 0.94 -6.89 27.26
N PHE A 320 0.74 -5.82 26.50
CA PHE A 320 1.78 -4.87 26.13
C PHE A 320 1.64 -3.59 26.97
N LEU A 321 2.73 -2.85 27.16
CA LEU A 321 2.69 -1.54 27.83
C LEU A 321 1.70 -0.61 27.10
N MET A 322 1.75 -0.63 25.77
CA MET A 322 0.82 0.04 24.87
C MET A 322 0.74 -0.75 23.57
N ALA A 323 -0.36 -0.65 22.82
CA ALA A 323 -0.53 -1.19 21.48
C ALA A 323 -0.97 -0.04 20.54
N PRO A 324 -0.55 -0.05 19.27
CA PRO A 324 0.28 -1.03 18.57
C PRO A 324 1.69 -1.23 19.14
N ILE A 325 2.42 -2.29 18.69
CA ILE A 325 3.65 -2.74 19.36
C ILE A 325 4.81 -1.74 19.26
N HIS A 326 4.85 -0.86 18.27
CA HIS A 326 5.86 0.20 18.21
C HIS A 326 5.82 1.11 19.44
N HIS A 327 4.63 1.46 19.96
CA HIS A 327 4.49 2.22 21.21
C HIS A 327 4.97 1.46 22.44
N HIS A 328 4.88 0.12 22.44
CA HIS A 328 5.46 -0.68 23.52
C HIS A 328 6.98 -0.49 23.61
N TYR A 329 7.67 -0.42 22.45
CA TYR A 329 9.11 -0.18 22.42
C TYR A 329 9.48 1.26 22.79
N GLU A 330 8.66 2.26 22.40
CA GLU A 330 8.84 3.64 22.87
C GLU A 330 8.77 3.72 24.41
N LEU A 331 7.75 3.10 25.01
CA LEU A 331 7.59 3.07 26.46
C LEU A 331 8.68 2.25 27.19
N LYS A 332 9.38 1.37 26.46
CA LYS A 332 10.62 0.72 26.93
C LYS A 332 11.86 1.61 26.81
N GLY A 333 11.72 2.84 26.33
CA GLY A 333 12.82 3.80 26.22
C GLY A 333 13.67 3.68 24.95
N TRP A 334 13.17 2.98 23.90
CA TRP A 334 13.87 2.97 22.61
C TRP A 334 13.64 4.31 21.90
N ALA A 335 14.73 4.85 21.31
CA ALA A 335 14.63 6.03 20.47
C ALA A 335 13.81 5.73 19.20
N GLU A 336 12.94 6.65 18.80
CA GLU A 336 12.06 6.51 17.63
C GLU A 336 12.80 6.08 16.35
N PRO A 337 13.94 6.70 15.94
CA PRO A 337 14.67 6.27 14.75
C PRO A 337 15.17 4.82 14.82
N LYS A 338 15.46 4.32 16.03
CA LYS A 338 15.91 2.95 16.23
C LYS A 338 14.77 1.94 16.01
N ILE A 339 13.55 2.28 16.40
CA ILE A 339 12.35 1.47 16.14
C ILE A 339 12.10 1.42 14.64
N ILE A 340 12.05 2.58 14.00
CA ILE A 340 11.78 2.75 12.58
C ILE A 340 12.73 1.90 11.71
N VAL A 341 14.04 2.09 11.90
CA VAL A 341 15.06 1.36 11.10
C VAL A 341 14.99 -0.15 11.33
N ARG A 342 14.73 -0.60 12.56
CA ARG A 342 14.59 -2.04 12.85
C ARG A 342 13.37 -2.65 12.17
N PHE A 343 12.25 -1.94 12.13
CA PHE A 343 11.05 -2.39 11.43
C PHE A 343 11.27 -2.47 9.91
N TRP A 344 12.01 -1.51 9.34
CA TRP A 344 12.43 -1.57 7.94
C TRP A 344 13.29 -2.79 7.63
N ILE A 345 14.28 -3.08 8.49
CA ILE A 345 15.15 -4.27 8.35
C ILE A 345 14.32 -5.55 8.44
N VAL A 346 13.41 -5.65 9.42
CA VAL A 346 12.53 -6.82 9.56
C VAL A 346 11.66 -6.99 8.32
N THR A 347 11.07 -5.91 7.79
CA THR A 347 10.30 -5.96 6.55
C THR A 347 11.14 -6.49 5.38
N LEU A 348 12.35 -5.98 5.21
CA LEU A 348 13.25 -6.46 4.15
C LEU A 348 13.56 -7.96 4.28
N VAL A 349 13.84 -8.44 5.50
CA VAL A 349 14.07 -9.87 5.76
C VAL A 349 12.83 -10.70 5.41
N LEU A 350 11.63 -10.25 5.81
CA LEU A 350 10.38 -10.94 5.50
C LEU A 350 10.09 -10.97 3.98
N ILE A 351 10.41 -9.90 3.26
CA ILE A 351 10.31 -9.87 1.80
C ILE A 351 11.26 -10.89 1.16
N LEU A 352 12.51 -10.97 1.61
CA LEU A 352 13.47 -11.94 1.09
C LEU A 352 13.01 -13.38 1.35
N ILE A 353 12.47 -13.67 2.54
CA ILE A 353 11.88 -14.97 2.87
C ILE A 353 10.68 -15.24 1.93
N ALA A 354 9.80 -14.29 1.76
CA ALA A 354 8.63 -14.44 0.92
C ALA A 354 9.00 -14.67 -0.57
N LEU A 355 9.95 -13.92 -1.11
CA LEU A 355 10.44 -14.11 -2.47
C LEU A 355 11.15 -15.47 -2.65
N ALA A 356 11.86 -15.95 -1.63
CA ALA A 356 12.46 -17.29 -1.67
C ALA A 356 11.40 -18.38 -1.81
N THR A 357 10.19 -18.19 -1.25
CA THR A 357 9.11 -19.19 -1.38
C THR A 357 8.62 -19.36 -2.82
N LEU A 358 8.83 -18.38 -3.70
CA LEU A 358 8.38 -18.46 -5.10
C LEU A 358 9.08 -19.58 -5.87
N LYS A 359 10.34 -19.89 -5.57
CA LYS A 359 11.11 -20.95 -6.22
C LYS A 359 11.09 -22.28 -5.47
N LEU A 360 10.76 -22.26 -4.18
CA LEU A 360 10.70 -23.47 -3.32
C LEU A 360 9.42 -24.29 -3.54
N ARG A 361 8.76 -24.10 -4.65
CA ARG A 361 7.57 -24.86 -5.06
C ARG A 361 7.94 -26.20 -5.66
#